data_e76eb0d23584fa4a257052d7b82a8f41
#
_entry.id   e76eb0d23584fa4a257052d7b82a8f41
#
_cell.length_a   1.000
_cell.length_b   1.000
_cell.length_c   1.000
_cell.angle_alpha   90.00
_cell.angle_beta   90.00
_cell.angle_gamma   90.00
#
_symmetry.space_group_name_H-M   'P 1'
#
loop_
_entity.id
_entity.type
_entity.pdbx_description
1 polymer ?
#
loop_
_entity_poly.entity_id
_entity_poly.type
_entity_poly.pdbx_seq_one_letter_code
_entity_poly.pdbx_strand_id
1 'polypeptide(L)'
;MQVGAIIEVTPRIARQRDVRGFFKQVDSRGRIDMGFEVEVFGDPQLDADFIEWLVEEQWANSQQHFSKLWEYYANRMYEAERLGGVGRKAGETGRCYLQGQEYGLPGRITGLAHSAGAGIFGARAIKEIQRKEVVIENDIAWRINAAVDFLFGKPVSFVCKSPDGRKRAKIESILKALFAANGAIGFFQDMAVLGSVYGFVDCFVRPGSEIAQFISSSPSSFHGFSFEEVLRLSSTIELDLIEAPRALPVLEENDYRKIRYYVQHFHQKRNSVEKKGSFLRRLLSPKGDVGDSRQSVAVTEITSTEHWQRYEDGELAAEGDFRWGFVPVVHIQNIAQPYYYEGQSDVESLIPLQDELNTRLSDRASRITFQSFKMYLGKGIEGFEDRPISPGRMWHTDNPDATIEEFGGDAATPSEDAHISEVREAMDKVSGVTPVVAGVLKNKIGNLTSAVALRLTLMGMLSKTERKRFTYGEGLKGISRMVLAMLDRAGIFKSEPADREIDIIFASPLPENTLEKLKEAQIKKELGVPAEQVLRELGYETEKQESA
;
A
#
# COMPACT_ATOMS: atom_id res chain seq x y z
N MET A 1 -10.64 11.59 -0.43
CA MET A 1 -11.10 11.22 0.89
C MET A 1 -10.40 12.15 1.87
N GLN A 2 -11.19 12.82 2.68
CA GLN A 2 -10.70 13.86 3.59
C GLN A 2 -10.00 13.19 4.77
N VAL A 3 -8.70 13.37 4.86
CA VAL A 3 -7.92 13.11 6.06
C VAL A 3 -7.63 14.47 6.68
N GLY A 4 -8.12 14.70 7.85
CA GLY A 4 -7.76 15.89 8.57
C GLY A 4 -8.78 16.33 9.61
N ALA A 5 -9.02 15.51 10.62
CA ALA A 5 -9.46 16.05 11.90
C ALA A 5 -8.20 16.27 12.74
N ILE A 6 -7.82 17.51 12.88
CA ILE A 6 -6.75 17.98 13.75
C ILE A 6 -7.18 17.69 15.19
N ILE A 7 -6.33 16.96 15.90
CA ILE A 7 -6.45 16.85 17.36
C ILE A 7 -6.20 18.25 17.93
N GLU A 8 -7.25 18.98 18.26
CA GLU A 8 -7.15 20.11 19.18
C GLU A 8 -6.96 19.57 20.61
N VAL A 9 -5.77 19.07 20.88
CA VAL A 9 -5.25 19.07 22.24
C VAL A 9 -4.92 20.52 22.50
N THR A 10 -5.53 21.14 23.52
CA THR A 10 -5.35 22.55 23.88
C THR A 10 -3.87 22.92 23.75
N PRO A 11 -3.45 23.67 22.75
CA PRO A 11 -2.06 24.04 22.63
C PRO A 11 -1.76 24.99 23.78
N ARG A 12 -0.71 24.71 24.54
CA ARG A 12 -0.03 25.82 25.22
C ARG A 12 0.40 26.74 24.11
N ILE A 13 -0.34 27.84 23.94
CA ILE A 13 -0.01 28.95 23.03
C ILE A 13 1.44 29.30 23.33
N ALA A 14 2.32 28.97 22.41
CA ALA A 14 3.70 29.43 22.47
C ALA A 14 3.64 30.93 22.69
N ARG A 15 4.26 31.41 23.76
CA ARG A 15 4.29 32.86 24.10
C ARG A 15 4.70 33.58 22.83
N GLN A 16 3.88 34.57 22.43
CA GLN A 16 4.25 35.53 21.38
C GLN A 16 5.69 35.97 21.59
N ARG A 17 6.62 35.35 20.90
CA ARG A 17 7.98 35.86 20.73
C ARG A 17 7.92 36.85 19.56
N ASP A 18 8.49 37.98 19.79
CA ASP A 18 8.64 39.14 18.92
C ASP A 18 8.90 38.73 17.46
N VAL A 19 8.06 39.25 16.56
CA VAL A 19 8.22 39.18 15.11
C VAL A 19 9.40 40.10 14.71
N ARG A 20 10.62 39.67 14.95
CA ARG A 20 11.80 40.25 14.29
C ARG A 20 12.34 39.21 13.32
N GLY A 21 12.33 39.61 12.05
CA GLY A 21 12.67 38.83 10.89
C GLY A 21 13.77 37.80 11.08
N PHE A 22 13.40 36.52 11.10
CA PHE A 22 14.33 35.42 10.97
C PHE A 22 14.76 35.33 9.51
N PHE A 23 15.97 35.81 9.22
CA PHE A 23 16.71 35.31 8.06
C PHE A 23 17.01 33.85 8.34
N LYS A 24 16.48 32.92 7.52
CA LYS A 24 16.91 31.53 7.55
C LYS A 24 18.44 31.52 7.47
N GLN A 25 19.11 31.02 8.50
CA GLN A 25 20.53 30.82 8.47
C GLN A 25 20.80 29.69 7.47
N VAL A 26 21.47 30.00 6.41
CA VAL A 26 21.98 29.01 5.45
C VAL A 26 23.39 28.68 5.93
N ASP A 27 23.65 27.41 6.19
CA ASP A 27 24.98 26.94 6.61
C ASP A 27 26.02 27.16 5.49
N SER A 28 27.28 26.90 5.79
CA SER A 28 28.41 27.06 4.85
C SER A 28 28.33 26.10 3.64
N ARG A 29 27.34 25.16 3.62
CA ARG A 29 27.07 24.22 2.53
C ARG A 29 25.78 24.55 1.78
N GLY A 30 25.10 25.66 2.09
CA GLY A 30 23.86 26.09 1.44
C GLY A 30 22.60 25.39 1.96
N ARG A 31 22.64 24.75 3.13
CA ARG A 31 21.51 24.09 3.75
C ARG A 31 20.70 25.08 4.57
N ILE A 32 19.41 24.89 4.58
CA ILE A 32 18.49 25.62 5.44
C ILE A 32 18.49 24.90 6.79
N ASP A 33 18.96 25.56 7.84
CA ASP A 33 18.82 25.10 9.22
C ASP A 33 17.32 24.92 9.51
N MET A 34 16.87 23.68 9.72
CA MET A 34 15.46 23.35 9.93
C MET A 34 15.01 23.55 11.39
N GLY A 35 15.92 23.97 12.29
CA GLY A 35 15.57 24.44 13.63
C GLY A 35 14.78 23.46 14.51
N PHE A 36 15.06 22.13 14.45
CA PHE A 36 14.42 21.16 15.31
C PHE A 36 14.76 21.38 16.79
N GLU A 37 13.78 21.68 17.62
CA GLU A 37 13.91 21.87 19.06
C GLU A 37 13.61 20.56 19.80
N VAL A 38 14.50 19.57 19.73
CA VAL A 38 14.29 18.21 20.26
C VAL A 38 14.78 18.01 21.70
N GLU A 39 15.27 19.04 22.35
CA GLU A 39 15.77 19.00 23.74
C GLU A 39 14.72 18.51 24.75
N VAL A 40 13.44 18.73 24.44
CA VAL A 40 12.31 18.30 25.29
C VAL A 40 12.27 16.78 25.50
N PHE A 41 12.84 16.00 24.56
CA PHE A 41 12.88 14.55 24.66
C PHE A 41 13.94 14.05 25.66
N GLY A 42 14.88 14.93 26.09
CA GLY A 42 15.88 14.63 27.11
C GLY A 42 16.90 13.56 26.74
N ASP A 43 17.02 13.24 25.46
CA ASP A 43 17.92 12.22 24.93
C ASP A 43 19.05 12.87 24.12
N PRO A 44 20.32 12.76 24.57
CA PRO A 44 21.46 13.32 23.83
C PRO A 44 21.69 12.69 22.46
N GLN A 45 21.12 11.53 22.16
CA GLN A 45 21.23 10.87 20.86
C GLN A 45 20.17 11.33 19.85
N LEU A 46 19.13 12.01 20.34
CA LEU A 46 18.11 12.62 19.52
C LEU A 46 18.37 14.12 19.43
N ASP A 47 19.30 14.51 18.58
CA ASP A 47 19.63 15.91 18.31
C ASP A 47 19.06 16.39 16.97
N ALA A 48 19.14 17.68 16.72
CA ALA A 48 18.64 18.30 15.49
C ALA A 48 19.33 17.74 14.24
N ASP A 49 20.64 17.56 14.30
CA ASP A 49 21.45 17.05 13.19
C ASP A 49 21.03 15.63 12.79
N PHE A 50 20.67 14.80 13.77
CA PHE A 50 20.16 13.44 13.53
C PHE A 50 18.78 13.46 12.84
N ILE A 51 17.88 14.33 13.27
CA ILE A 51 16.57 14.47 12.63
C ILE A 51 16.71 15.01 11.19
N GLU A 52 17.59 15.97 10.97
CA GLU A 52 17.89 16.47 9.63
C GLU A 52 18.43 15.36 8.74
N TRP A 53 19.38 14.56 9.23
CA TRP A 53 19.89 13.40 8.50
C TRP A 53 18.79 12.37 8.16
N LEU A 54 17.89 12.09 9.11
CA LEU A 54 16.76 11.19 8.87
C LEU A 54 15.84 11.69 7.75
N VAL A 55 15.56 13.00 7.73
CA VAL A 55 14.64 13.61 6.77
C VAL A 55 15.29 13.86 5.42
N GLU A 56 16.52 14.38 5.38
CA GLU A 56 17.17 14.76 4.13
C GLU A 56 17.82 13.58 3.40
N GLU A 57 18.45 12.66 4.13
CA GLU A 57 19.20 11.55 3.52
C GLU A 57 18.44 10.24 3.57
N GLN A 58 18.03 9.77 4.74
CA GLN A 58 17.41 8.45 4.86
C GLN A 58 16.03 8.42 4.20
N TRP A 59 15.20 9.41 4.45
CA TRP A 59 13.88 9.50 3.84
C TRP A 59 13.97 9.63 2.31
N ALA A 60 14.84 10.51 1.79
CA ALA A 60 14.99 10.71 0.35
C ALA A 60 15.45 9.43 -0.37
N ASN A 61 16.37 8.68 0.22
CA ASN A 61 16.84 7.39 -0.32
C ASN A 61 15.73 6.34 -0.32
N SER A 62 14.96 6.23 0.77
CA SER A 62 13.86 5.26 0.88
C SER A 62 12.69 5.58 -0.06
N GLN A 63 12.41 6.87 -0.33
CA GLN A 63 11.32 7.31 -1.20
C GLN A 63 11.42 6.73 -2.61
N GLN A 64 12.61 6.68 -3.20
CA GLN A 64 12.79 6.13 -4.54
C GLN A 64 12.41 4.65 -4.59
N HIS A 65 12.82 3.89 -3.58
CA HIS A 65 12.50 2.47 -3.47
C HIS A 65 11.00 2.24 -3.31
N PHE A 66 10.37 2.88 -2.32
CA PHE A 66 8.94 2.72 -2.04
C PHE A 66 8.04 3.26 -3.16
N SER A 67 8.41 4.37 -3.79
CA SER A 67 7.69 4.88 -4.96
C SER A 67 7.68 3.86 -6.09
N LYS A 68 8.82 3.19 -6.34
CA LYS A 68 8.92 2.14 -7.35
C LYS A 68 7.97 0.97 -7.03
N LEU A 69 7.92 0.51 -5.78
CA LEU A 69 7.02 -0.58 -5.38
C LEU A 69 5.55 -0.21 -5.62
N TRP A 70 5.16 1.02 -5.25
CA TRP A 70 3.80 1.50 -5.46
C TRP A 70 3.45 1.67 -6.95
N GLU A 71 4.37 2.18 -7.77
CA GLU A 71 4.18 2.31 -9.22
C GLU A 71 3.90 0.96 -9.89
N TYR A 72 4.60 -0.10 -9.49
CA TYR A 72 4.35 -1.44 -9.99
C TYR A 72 3.01 -2.02 -9.54
N TYR A 73 2.59 -1.75 -8.31
CA TYR A 73 1.26 -2.15 -7.84
C TYR A 73 0.15 -1.35 -8.48
N ALA A 74 0.21 -0.03 -8.37
CA ALA A 74 -0.88 0.86 -8.79
C ALA A 74 -0.96 1.01 -10.32
N ASN A 75 0.18 0.89 -11.02
CA ASN A 75 0.32 1.08 -12.47
C ASN A 75 -0.51 2.25 -13.00
N ARG A 76 -0.38 3.43 -12.36
CA ARG A 76 -1.16 4.62 -12.69
C ARG A 76 -0.89 5.07 -14.11
N MET A 77 -1.94 5.59 -14.75
CA MET A 77 -1.79 6.28 -16.04
C MET A 77 -1.40 7.75 -15.81
N TYR A 78 -0.34 8.19 -16.48
CA TYR A 78 0.13 9.56 -16.46
C TYR A 78 -0.08 10.22 -17.81
N GLU A 79 -0.44 11.50 -17.83
CA GLU A 79 -0.45 12.29 -19.05
C GLU A 79 0.99 12.43 -19.58
N ALA A 80 1.21 12.13 -20.85
CA ALA A 80 2.54 12.11 -21.47
C ALA A 80 3.27 13.46 -21.37
N GLU A 81 2.54 14.57 -21.36
CA GLU A 81 3.09 15.92 -21.25
C GLU A 81 3.65 16.22 -19.85
N ARG A 82 3.06 15.64 -18.79
CA ARG A 82 3.51 15.86 -17.40
C ARG A 82 4.82 15.16 -17.06
N LEU A 83 5.17 14.13 -17.79
CA LEU A 83 6.36 13.32 -17.51
C LEU A 83 7.65 13.87 -18.17
N GLY A 84 7.62 15.10 -18.66
CA GLY A 84 8.79 15.73 -19.29
C GLY A 84 9.29 14.98 -20.52
N GLY A 85 8.41 14.22 -21.16
CA GLY A 85 8.70 13.58 -22.42
C GLY A 85 9.01 14.65 -23.45
N VAL A 86 10.29 14.74 -23.81
CA VAL A 86 10.85 15.73 -24.71
C VAL A 86 9.99 15.83 -25.97
N GLY A 87 9.18 16.89 -26.06
CA GLY A 87 8.73 17.44 -27.33
C GLY A 87 7.73 16.64 -28.17
N ARG A 88 7.12 15.57 -27.65
CA ARG A 88 6.08 14.84 -28.40
C ARG A 88 4.72 15.48 -28.16
N LYS A 89 4.18 16.08 -29.21
CA LYS A 89 2.80 16.57 -29.20
C LYS A 89 1.86 15.38 -29.05
N ALA A 90 0.82 15.55 -28.23
CA ALA A 90 -0.31 14.62 -28.19
C ALA A 90 -0.76 14.35 -29.62
N GLY A 91 -0.65 13.09 -30.08
CA GLY A 91 -1.04 12.70 -31.43
C GLY A 91 0.04 12.03 -32.28
N GLU A 92 1.34 12.22 -32.02
CA GLU A 92 2.39 11.58 -32.81
C GLU A 92 2.54 10.08 -32.56
N THR A 93 2.00 9.57 -31.44
CA THR A 93 2.05 8.14 -31.07
C THR A 93 0.69 7.48 -30.95
N GLY A 94 -0.41 8.20 -31.18
CA GLY A 94 -1.78 7.72 -30.97
C GLY A 94 -2.16 7.50 -29.48
N ARG A 95 -1.24 7.68 -28.52
CA ARG A 95 -1.48 7.57 -27.08
C ARG A 95 -1.12 8.87 -26.38
N CYS A 96 -2.04 9.37 -25.52
CA CYS A 96 -1.86 10.60 -24.75
C CYS A 96 -1.38 10.34 -23.30
N TYR A 97 -1.22 9.09 -22.89
CA TYR A 97 -0.72 8.72 -21.56
C TYR A 97 0.23 7.53 -21.58
N LEU A 98 1.02 7.44 -20.50
CA LEU A 98 1.94 6.36 -20.18
C LEU A 98 1.44 5.62 -18.95
N GLN A 99 1.68 4.32 -18.90
CA GLN A 99 1.45 3.52 -17.70
C GLN A 99 2.70 3.51 -16.82
N GLY A 100 2.52 3.47 -15.49
CA GLY A 100 3.64 3.52 -14.55
C GLY A 100 4.70 2.45 -14.80
N GLN A 101 4.30 1.23 -15.13
CA GLN A 101 5.23 0.12 -15.42
C GLN A 101 6.02 0.28 -16.73
N GLU A 102 5.66 1.21 -17.62
CA GLU A 102 6.43 1.45 -18.84
C GLU A 102 7.87 1.90 -18.56
N TYR A 103 8.14 2.48 -17.38
CA TYR A 103 9.49 2.85 -16.98
C TYR A 103 10.45 1.66 -16.82
N GLY A 104 9.95 0.47 -16.53
CA GLY A 104 10.73 -0.76 -16.47
C GLY A 104 11.02 -1.36 -17.84
N LEU A 105 10.31 -0.95 -18.89
CA LEU A 105 10.46 -1.52 -20.22
C LEU A 105 11.66 -0.94 -20.98
N PRO A 106 12.30 -1.77 -21.84
CA PRO A 106 13.38 -1.30 -22.71
C PRO A 106 12.96 -0.12 -23.61
N GLY A 107 13.85 0.84 -23.81
CA GLY A 107 13.61 2.02 -24.67
C GLY A 107 13.19 1.68 -26.09
N ARG A 108 13.59 0.50 -26.63
CA ARG A 108 13.15 0.00 -27.93
C ARG A 108 11.63 -0.25 -28.01
N ILE A 109 10.97 -0.49 -26.86
CA ILE A 109 9.51 -0.70 -26.78
C ILE A 109 8.80 0.62 -26.55
N THR A 110 9.22 1.37 -25.54
CA THR A 110 8.54 2.59 -25.12
C THR A 110 8.87 3.80 -25.98
N GLY A 111 10.02 3.77 -26.67
CA GLY A 111 10.58 4.94 -27.34
C GLY A 111 11.03 6.04 -26.37
N LEU A 112 11.04 5.78 -25.08
CA LEU A 112 11.53 6.70 -24.06
C LEU A 112 13.06 6.54 -23.94
N ALA A 113 13.79 7.65 -23.98
CA ALA A 113 15.19 7.65 -23.58
C ALA A 113 15.24 7.52 -22.06
N HIS A 114 15.72 6.39 -21.54
CA HIS A 114 15.99 6.28 -20.12
C HIS A 114 17.09 7.26 -19.75
N SER A 115 16.76 8.27 -18.98
CA SER A 115 17.70 9.22 -18.38
C SER A 115 18.48 8.62 -17.20
N ALA A 116 18.59 7.29 -17.12
CA ALA A 116 19.47 6.63 -16.17
C ALA A 116 20.92 6.96 -16.55
N GLY A 117 21.44 8.06 -16.01
CA GLY A 117 22.82 8.51 -16.21
C GLY A 117 22.96 9.72 -17.11
N ALA A 118 22.10 10.71 -16.99
CA ALA A 118 22.43 12.08 -17.42
C ALA A 118 23.52 12.67 -16.48
N GLY A 119 24.66 11.98 -16.39
CA GLY A 119 25.92 12.60 -16.03
C GLY A 119 26.24 13.58 -17.14
N ILE A 120 26.69 14.73 -16.76
CA ILE A 120 27.28 15.94 -17.36
C ILE A 120 27.61 15.94 -18.89
N PHE A 121 27.50 14.82 -19.57
CA PHE A 121 27.68 14.68 -21.02
C PHE A 121 26.34 14.31 -21.66
N GLY A 122 25.76 15.28 -22.35
CA GLY A 122 24.45 15.27 -23.00
C GLY A 122 24.02 13.91 -23.53
N ALA A 123 22.83 13.46 -23.09
CA ALA A 123 22.18 12.29 -23.62
C ALA A 123 22.07 12.45 -25.14
N ARG A 124 22.79 11.63 -25.91
CA ARG A 124 22.59 11.50 -27.34
C ARG A 124 21.13 11.03 -27.52
N ALA A 125 20.28 11.87 -28.07
CA ALA A 125 18.93 11.49 -28.43
C ALA A 125 19.02 10.21 -29.26
N ILE A 126 18.50 9.10 -28.72
CA ILE A 126 18.32 7.90 -29.50
C ILE A 126 17.40 8.31 -30.63
N LYS A 127 17.85 8.15 -31.90
CA LYS A 127 17.01 8.41 -33.09
C LYS A 127 15.65 7.82 -32.83
N GLU A 128 14.59 8.59 -33.10
CA GLU A 128 13.20 8.21 -32.93
C GLU A 128 12.95 6.78 -33.39
N ILE A 129 12.93 5.87 -32.42
CA ILE A 129 12.36 4.55 -32.64
C ILE A 129 10.86 4.82 -32.62
N GLN A 130 10.20 4.65 -33.77
CA GLN A 130 8.75 4.75 -33.83
C GLN A 130 8.19 3.83 -32.74
N ARG A 131 7.41 4.40 -31.83
CA ARG A 131 6.78 3.66 -30.75
C ARG A 131 5.85 2.62 -31.37
N LYS A 132 6.16 1.35 -31.11
CA LYS A 132 5.34 0.21 -31.53
C LYS A 132 4.26 -0.04 -30.47
N GLU A 133 3.58 -1.14 -30.60
CA GLU A 133 2.58 -1.56 -29.61
C GLU A 133 3.23 -1.72 -28.24
N VAL A 134 2.60 -1.14 -27.21
CA VAL A 134 2.99 -1.32 -25.80
C VAL A 134 1.84 -2.00 -25.09
N VAL A 135 2.11 -3.18 -24.55
CA VAL A 135 1.15 -3.99 -23.79
C VAL A 135 1.65 -4.14 -22.38
N ILE A 136 0.86 -3.65 -21.44
CA ILE A 136 1.10 -3.77 -20.01
C ILE A 136 -0.01 -4.63 -19.40
N GLU A 137 0.37 -5.75 -18.82
CA GLU A 137 -0.51 -6.60 -18.00
C GLU A 137 -0.07 -6.44 -16.54
N ASN A 138 -0.93 -5.86 -15.69
CA ASN A 138 -0.58 -5.65 -14.28
C ASN A 138 -0.81 -6.92 -13.45
N ASP A 139 0.08 -7.90 -13.62
CA ASP A 139 0.02 -9.19 -12.94
C ASP A 139 0.33 -9.07 -11.43
N ILE A 140 1.09 -8.06 -11.02
CA ILE A 140 1.43 -7.81 -9.62
C ILE A 140 0.18 -7.45 -8.82
N ALA A 141 -0.62 -6.48 -9.30
CA ALA A 141 -1.77 -5.98 -8.55
C ALA A 141 -2.81 -7.08 -8.26
N TRP A 142 -3.17 -7.89 -9.26
CA TRP A 142 -4.18 -8.94 -9.03
C TRP A 142 -3.67 -10.00 -8.05
N ARG A 143 -2.36 -10.33 -8.05
CA ARG A 143 -1.76 -11.28 -7.11
C ARG A 143 -1.80 -10.78 -5.68
N ILE A 144 -1.51 -9.48 -5.48
CA ILE A 144 -1.61 -8.85 -4.17
C ILE A 144 -3.06 -8.82 -3.70
N ASN A 145 -3.98 -8.37 -4.55
CA ASN A 145 -5.39 -8.31 -4.19
C ASN A 145 -5.96 -9.70 -3.86
N ALA A 146 -5.59 -10.72 -4.63
CA ALA A 146 -5.96 -12.10 -4.32
C ALA A 146 -5.39 -12.57 -2.96
N ALA A 147 -4.15 -12.19 -2.61
CA ALA A 147 -3.57 -12.51 -1.32
C ALA A 147 -4.28 -11.78 -0.17
N VAL A 148 -4.67 -10.53 -0.38
CA VAL A 148 -5.45 -9.73 0.59
C VAL A 148 -6.83 -10.35 0.81
N ASP A 149 -7.51 -10.78 -0.27
CA ASP A 149 -8.81 -11.45 -0.17
C ASP A 149 -8.73 -12.79 0.58
N PHE A 150 -7.64 -13.54 0.43
CA PHE A 150 -7.40 -14.76 1.20
C PHE A 150 -7.11 -14.50 2.67
N LEU A 151 -6.51 -13.35 3.00
CA LEU A 151 -6.19 -12.95 4.37
C LEU A 151 -7.39 -12.31 5.07
N PHE A 152 -8.01 -11.30 4.45
CA PHE A 152 -9.07 -10.45 4.99
C PHE A 152 -10.32 -10.34 4.10
N GLY A 153 -10.60 -11.33 3.26
CA GLY A 153 -11.85 -11.37 2.49
C GLY A 153 -13.10 -11.68 3.33
N LYS A 154 -12.88 -12.11 4.58
CA LYS A 154 -13.95 -12.38 5.56
C LYS A 154 -13.65 -11.66 6.87
N PRO A 155 -14.69 -11.33 7.68
CA PRO A 155 -14.50 -10.69 8.98
C PRO A 155 -13.58 -11.51 9.92
N VAL A 156 -12.80 -10.78 10.71
CA VAL A 156 -11.93 -11.34 11.75
C VAL A 156 -12.63 -11.23 13.09
N SER A 157 -12.52 -12.24 13.94
CA SER A 157 -13.09 -12.25 15.28
C SER A 157 -12.02 -12.10 16.34
N PHE A 158 -12.32 -11.31 17.37
CA PHE A 158 -11.45 -11.06 18.52
C PHE A 158 -11.98 -11.85 19.70
N VAL A 159 -11.15 -12.69 20.30
CA VAL A 159 -11.51 -13.52 21.44
C VAL A 159 -10.61 -13.15 22.62
N CYS A 160 -11.19 -12.60 23.66
CA CYS A 160 -10.47 -12.24 24.88
C CYS A 160 -10.25 -13.47 25.78
N LYS A 161 -9.05 -13.59 26.36
CA LYS A 161 -8.69 -14.68 27.29
C LYS A 161 -8.87 -14.33 28.76
N SER A 162 -9.46 -13.18 29.08
CA SER A 162 -9.71 -12.81 30.48
C SER A 162 -10.42 -13.92 31.25
N PRO A 163 -9.99 -14.23 32.50
CA PRO A 163 -10.64 -15.22 33.34
C PRO A 163 -12.08 -14.82 33.73
N ASP A 164 -12.37 -13.52 33.82
CA ASP A 164 -13.71 -12.99 34.10
C ASP A 164 -14.56 -12.95 32.84
N GLY A 165 -15.60 -13.78 32.79
CA GLY A 165 -16.51 -13.89 31.63
C GLY A 165 -17.27 -12.60 31.32
N ARG A 166 -17.63 -11.77 32.34
CA ARG A 166 -18.30 -10.49 32.12
C ARG A 166 -17.35 -9.47 31.51
N LYS A 167 -16.11 -9.45 32.00
CA LYS A 167 -15.06 -8.57 31.52
C LYS A 167 -14.64 -8.93 30.08
N ARG A 168 -14.57 -10.25 29.78
CA ARG A 168 -14.33 -10.77 28.44
C ARG A 168 -15.31 -10.23 27.42
N ALA A 169 -16.61 -10.38 27.68
CA ALA A 169 -17.67 -9.90 26.79
C ALA A 169 -17.60 -8.37 26.56
N LYS A 170 -17.26 -7.59 27.61
CA LYS A 170 -17.08 -6.15 27.49
C LYS A 170 -15.88 -5.79 26.62
N ILE A 171 -14.74 -6.46 26.80
CA ILE A 171 -13.53 -6.23 26.00
C ILE A 171 -13.78 -6.57 24.51
N GLU A 172 -14.40 -7.70 24.23
CA GLU A 172 -14.77 -8.07 22.84
C GLU A 172 -15.71 -7.04 22.20
N SER A 173 -16.65 -6.49 22.97
CA SER A 173 -17.55 -5.43 22.50
C SER A 173 -16.81 -4.10 22.25
N ILE A 174 -15.85 -3.73 23.10
CA ILE A 174 -14.98 -2.55 22.94
C ILE A 174 -14.17 -2.68 21.65
N LEU A 175 -13.51 -3.82 21.42
CA LEU A 175 -12.72 -4.03 20.21
C LEU A 175 -13.59 -4.05 18.95
N LYS A 176 -14.78 -4.67 19.01
CA LYS A 176 -15.73 -4.64 17.91
C LYS A 176 -16.17 -3.22 17.56
N ALA A 177 -16.47 -2.38 18.56
CA ALA A 177 -16.84 -0.98 18.36
C ALA A 177 -15.69 -0.16 17.79
N LEU A 178 -14.47 -0.33 18.32
CA LEU A 178 -13.24 0.30 17.83
C LEU A 178 -13.00 0.02 16.34
N PHE A 179 -12.92 -1.25 15.95
CA PHE A 179 -12.64 -1.60 14.56
C PHE A 179 -13.80 -1.26 13.63
N ALA A 180 -15.04 -1.32 14.10
CA ALA A 180 -16.19 -0.86 13.32
C ALA A 180 -16.13 0.64 13.01
N ALA A 181 -15.72 1.46 13.97
CA ALA A 181 -15.54 2.91 13.80
C ALA A 181 -14.38 3.24 12.84
N ASN A 182 -13.36 2.40 12.78
CA ASN A 182 -12.18 2.57 11.93
C ASN A 182 -12.29 1.87 10.55
N GLY A 183 -13.50 1.51 10.07
CA GLY A 183 -13.70 0.98 8.72
C GLY A 183 -13.80 -0.55 8.65
N ALA A 184 -13.76 -1.25 9.78
CA ALA A 184 -13.93 -2.71 9.89
C ALA A 184 -13.05 -3.50 8.92
N ILE A 185 -13.64 -4.28 8.00
CA ILE A 185 -12.91 -5.11 7.04
C ILE A 185 -12.04 -4.28 6.08
N GLY A 186 -12.49 -3.06 5.73
CA GLY A 186 -11.72 -2.16 4.87
C GLY A 186 -10.39 -1.76 5.48
N PHE A 187 -10.35 -1.45 6.78
CA PHE A 187 -9.12 -1.17 7.51
C PHE A 187 -8.12 -2.33 7.44
N PHE A 188 -8.59 -3.57 7.61
CA PHE A 188 -7.72 -4.76 7.53
C PHE A 188 -7.20 -4.98 6.10
N GLN A 189 -8.04 -4.74 5.09
CA GLN A 189 -7.63 -4.83 3.69
C GLN A 189 -6.61 -3.77 3.32
N ASP A 190 -6.82 -2.52 3.70
CA ASP A 190 -5.86 -1.43 3.48
C ASP A 190 -4.52 -1.71 4.17
N MET A 191 -4.55 -2.19 5.42
CA MET A 191 -3.37 -2.63 6.16
C MET A 191 -2.61 -3.74 5.41
N ALA A 192 -3.32 -4.73 4.87
CA ALA A 192 -2.71 -5.83 4.12
C ALA A 192 -2.17 -5.39 2.76
N VAL A 193 -2.82 -4.46 2.06
CA VAL A 193 -2.32 -3.89 0.80
C VAL A 193 -1.03 -3.12 1.05
N LEU A 194 -1.01 -2.19 2.03
CA LEU A 194 0.18 -1.42 2.36
C LEU A 194 1.35 -2.32 2.76
N GLY A 195 1.10 -3.29 3.65
CA GLY A 195 2.10 -4.26 4.05
C GLY A 195 2.61 -5.11 2.89
N SER A 196 1.71 -5.61 2.01
CA SER A 196 2.10 -6.42 0.85
C SER A 196 2.94 -5.64 -0.15
N VAL A 197 2.62 -4.36 -0.38
CA VAL A 197 3.36 -3.52 -1.32
C VAL A 197 4.72 -3.13 -0.75
N TYR A 198 4.76 -2.61 0.47
CA TYR A 198 5.97 -2.02 1.03
C TYR A 198 6.82 -2.98 1.88
N GLY A 199 6.27 -4.13 2.27
CA GLY A 199 6.91 -5.08 3.17
C GLY A 199 6.48 -4.92 4.64
N PHE A 200 6.01 -3.76 5.04
CA PHE A 200 5.46 -3.49 6.37
C PHE A 200 4.44 -2.35 6.35
N VAL A 201 3.70 -2.24 7.41
CA VAL A 201 2.81 -1.11 7.71
C VAL A 201 2.83 -0.87 9.21
N ASP A 202 2.84 0.39 9.63
CA ASP A 202 2.74 0.76 11.02
C ASP A 202 1.33 1.27 11.31
N CYS A 203 0.82 0.96 12.50
CA CYS A 203 -0.46 1.45 12.95
C CYS A 203 -0.26 2.40 14.13
N PHE A 204 -0.53 3.68 13.93
CA PHE A 204 -0.51 4.68 15.00
C PHE A 204 -1.87 4.71 15.68
N VAL A 205 -1.91 4.53 16.98
CA VAL A 205 -3.12 4.57 17.79
C VAL A 205 -3.30 5.98 18.35
N ARG A 206 -4.21 6.75 17.76
CA ARG A 206 -4.48 8.14 18.19
C ARG A 206 -5.69 8.19 19.12
N PRO A 207 -5.56 8.73 20.34
CA PRO A 207 -6.70 8.91 21.23
C PRO A 207 -7.63 10.00 20.69
N GLY A 208 -8.93 9.83 20.87
CA GLY A 208 -9.87 10.93 20.67
C GLY A 208 -9.61 12.09 21.64
N SER A 209 -10.03 13.30 21.29
CA SER A 209 -9.78 14.51 22.10
C SER A 209 -10.28 14.40 23.54
N GLU A 210 -11.42 13.75 23.78
CA GLU A 210 -11.96 13.53 25.11
C GLU A 210 -11.06 12.61 25.95
N ILE A 211 -10.55 11.53 25.35
CA ILE A 211 -9.63 10.59 26.01
C ILE A 211 -8.32 11.28 26.37
N ALA A 212 -7.78 12.09 25.46
CA ALA A 212 -6.57 12.87 25.69
C ALA A 212 -6.72 13.85 26.88
N GLN A 213 -7.89 14.49 27.03
CA GLN A 213 -8.19 15.37 28.15
C GLN A 213 -8.23 14.64 29.49
N PHE A 214 -8.81 13.43 29.55
CA PHE A 214 -8.85 12.64 30.79
C PHE A 214 -7.45 12.28 31.30
N ILE A 215 -6.51 12.04 30.41
CA ILE A 215 -5.12 11.74 30.78
C ILE A 215 -4.39 12.98 31.29
N SER A 216 -4.64 14.13 30.68
CA SER A 216 -4.00 15.38 31.07
C SER A 216 -4.49 15.88 32.43
N SER A 217 -5.74 15.60 32.81
CA SER A 217 -6.41 16.20 33.98
C SER A 217 -6.21 15.48 35.30
N SER A 218 -5.95 14.20 35.38
CA SER A 218 -5.49 13.46 36.60
C SER A 218 -5.49 11.94 36.40
N PRO A 219 -4.35 11.26 36.56
CA PRO A 219 -4.24 9.84 36.19
C PRO A 219 -4.74 8.83 37.24
N SER A 220 -5.43 9.22 38.30
CA SER A 220 -5.65 8.34 39.47
C SER A 220 -7.09 8.00 39.82
N SER A 221 -8.09 8.59 39.17
CA SER A 221 -9.50 8.33 39.49
C SER A 221 -10.23 7.69 38.32
N PHE A 222 -10.74 6.47 38.53
CA PHE A 222 -11.71 5.90 37.60
C PHE A 222 -12.97 6.76 37.60
N HIS A 223 -13.38 7.18 36.40
CA HIS A 223 -14.47 8.14 36.23
C HIS A 223 -15.86 7.50 36.40
N GLY A 224 -15.95 6.17 36.58
CA GLY A 224 -17.24 5.47 36.78
C GLY A 224 -18.20 5.54 35.60
N PHE A 225 -17.65 5.61 34.39
CA PHE A 225 -18.44 5.65 33.15
C PHE A 225 -19.36 4.44 33.00
N SER A 226 -20.56 4.66 32.46
CA SER A 226 -21.42 3.59 31.99
C SER A 226 -20.75 2.81 30.85
N PHE A 227 -21.13 1.54 30.65
CA PHE A 227 -20.52 0.76 29.58
C PHE A 227 -20.81 1.34 28.18
N GLU A 228 -21.96 1.98 27.99
CA GLU A 228 -22.30 2.69 26.74
C GLU A 228 -21.35 3.86 26.47
N GLU A 229 -20.99 4.62 27.51
CA GLU A 229 -20.00 5.70 27.37
C GLU A 229 -18.60 5.16 27.07
N VAL A 230 -18.21 4.03 27.69
CA VAL A 230 -16.94 3.34 27.35
C VAL A 230 -16.93 2.95 25.89
N LEU A 231 -18.00 2.37 25.34
CA LEU A 231 -18.10 2.03 23.92
C LEU A 231 -18.03 3.28 23.03
N ARG A 232 -18.73 4.34 23.39
CA ARG A 232 -18.68 5.62 22.66
C ARG A 232 -17.26 6.19 22.63
N LEU A 233 -16.61 6.27 23.79
CA LEU A 233 -15.24 6.78 23.89
C LEU A 233 -14.25 5.88 23.11
N SER A 234 -14.39 4.56 23.20
CA SER A 234 -13.55 3.64 22.44
C SER A 234 -13.66 3.85 20.93
N SER A 235 -14.86 4.21 20.44
CA SER A 235 -15.10 4.49 19.03
C SER A 235 -14.50 5.81 18.54
N THR A 236 -14.02 6.68 19.45
CA THR A 236 -13.31 7.93 19.08
C THR A 236 -11.81 7.72 18.91
N ILE A 237 -11.28 6.52 19.22
CA ILE A 237 -9.89 6.21 18.97
C ILE A 237 -9.69 5.97 17.47
N GLU A 238 -8.75 6.69 16.88
CA GLU A 238 -8.40 6.58 15.48
C GLU A 238 -7.20 5.64 15.30
N LEU A 239 -7.32 4.70 14.38
CA LEU A 239 -6.25 3.81 13.94
C LEU A 239 -5.71 4.33 12.62
N ASP A 240 -4.57 5.02 12.65
CA ASP A 240 -3.96 5.61 11.47
C ASP A 240 -2.91 4.65 10.90
N LEU A 241 -3.13 4.17 9.66
CA LEU A 241 -2.18 3.32 8.96
C LEU A 241 -1.09 4.18 8.34
N ILE A 242 0.12 4.02 8.83
CA ILE A 242 1.29 4.74 8.32
C ILE A 242 1.96 3.89 7.26
N GLU A 243 1.95 4.39 6.04
CA GLU A 243 2.66 3.77 4.92
C GLU A 243 4.19 3.90 5.08
N ALA A 244 4.93 2.91 4.63
CA ALA A 244 6.39 2.88 4.76
C ALA A 244 7.11 4.15 4.25
N PRO A 245 6.68 4.80 3.14
CA PRO A 245 7.27 6.06 2.70
C PRO A 245 7.24 7.21 3.73
N ARG A 246 6.37 7.14 4.73
CA ARG A 246 6.26 8.18 5.77
C ARG A 246 7.00 7.81 7.05
N ALA A 247 7.31 6.54 7.24
CA ALA A 247 7.81 5.98 8.49
C ALA A 247 9.33 6.07 8.57
N LEU A 248 9.83 6.69 9.64
CA LEU A 248 11.25 6.79 9.98
C LEU A 248 11.42 6.37 11.46
N PRO A 249 11.26 5.07 11.78
CA PRO A 249 11.39 4.59 13.15
C PRO A 249 12.84 4.67 13.62
N VAL A 250 13.05 5.21 14.82
CA VAL A 250 14.32 5.14 15.54
C VAL A 250 14.22 3.98 16.53
N LEU A 251 15.05 2.96 16.32
CA LEU A 251 14.98 1.71 17.06
C LEU A 251 15.93 1.72 18.26
N GLU A 252 15.69 0.83 19.21
CA GLU A 252 16.63 0.56 20.30
C GLU A 252 17.91 -0.09 19.75
N GLU A 253 19.08 0.30 20.26
CA GLU A 253 20.39 -0.18 19.77
C GLU A 253 20.53 -1.72 19.79
N ASN A 254 19.90 -2.36 20.77
CA ASN A 254 20.03 -3.80 21.00
C ASN A 254 18.79 -4.62 20.60
N ASP A 255 17.70 -3.98 20.15
CA ASP A 255 16.48 -4.67 19.75
C ASP A 255 15.77 -3.95 18.59
N TYR A 256 16.00 -4.44 17.38
CA TYR A 256 15.39 -3.92 16.15
C TYR A 256 13.85 -3.98 16.13
N ARG A 257 13.21 -4.61 17.10
CA ARG A 257 11.75 -4.70 17.23
C ARG A 257 11.16 -3.64 18.13
N LYS A 258 12.00 -2.92 18.88
CA LYS A 258 11.55 -1.88 19.80
C LYS A 258 11.79 -0.49 19.22
N ILE A 259 10.71 0.25 19.13
CA ILE A 259 10.71 1.63 18.68
C ILE A 259 11.00 2.51 19.90
N ARG A 260 12.08 3.29 19.84
CA ARG A 260 12.45 4.30 20.83
C ARG A 260 11.77 5.62 20.55
N TYR A 261 11.87 6.08 19.29
CA TYR A 261 11.18 7.25 18.77
C TYR A 261 10.53 6.89 17.45
N TYR A 262 9.38 7.46 17.18
CA TYR A 262 8.71 7.32 15.90
C TYR A 262 8.66 8.65 15.20
N VAL A 263 9.39 8.78 14.11
CA VAL A 263 9.42 9.95 13.27
C VAL A 263 8.59 9.68 12.03
N GLN A 264 7.74 10.61 11.64
CA GLN A 264 7.02 10.60 10.37
C GLN A 264 7.43 11.83 9.58
N HIS A 265 7.70 11.65 8.29
CA HIS A 265 7.93 12.77 7.38
C HIS A 265 7.11 12.61 6.11
N PHE A 266 6.35 13.66 5.74
CA PHE A 266 5.49 13.62 4.57
C PHE A 266 5.12 15.03 4.10
N HIS A 267 4.64 15.13 2.85
CA HIS A 267 4.15 16.38 2.29
C HIS A 267 2.63 16.45 2.33
N GLN A 268 2.08 17.49 2.95
CA GLN A 268 0.66 17.75 3.04
C GLN A 268 0.27 18.96 2.18
N LYS A 269 -0.79 18.82 1.36
CA LYS A 269 -1.32 19.95 0.60
C LYS A 269 -2.21 20.81 1.49
N ARG A 270 -1.86 22.07 1.66
CA ARG A 270 -2.70 23.04 2.40
C ARG A 270 -3.89 23.45 1.53
N ASN A 271 -5.10 23.29 2.05
CA ASN A 271 -6.33 23.72 1.35
C ASN A 271 -6.64 25.21 1.56
N SER A 272 -5.89 25.92 2.40
CA SER A 272 -6.12 27.33 2.69
C SER A 272 -5.43 28.20 1.64
N VAL A 273 -6.22 28.85 0.81
CA VAL A 273 -5.78 30.01 0.04
C VAL A 273 -5.55 31.14 1.04
N GLU A 274 -4.36 31.31 1.58
CA GLU A 274 -4.01 32.57 2.24
C GLU A 274 -4.06 33.68 1.19
N LYS A 275 -5.11 34.50 1.25
CA LYS A 275 -5.27 35.74 0.47
C LYS A 275 -4.27 36.81 0.97
N LYS A 276 -2.98 36.49 1.03
CA LYS A 276 -1.91 37.47 1.25
C LYS A 276 -1.06 37.62 0.01
N GLY A 277 -1.69 37.97 -1.10
CA GLY A 277 -0.99 38.46 -2.28
C GLY A 277 -1.19 39.95 -2.37
N SER A 278 -0.17 40.76 -2.11
CA SER A 278 -0.18 42.20 -2.43
C SER A 278 -0.66 42.40 -3.87
N PHE A 279 -1.60 43.34 -4.07
CA PHE A 279 -2.13 43.75 -5.36
C PHE A 279 -1.03 43.97 -6.42
N LEU A 280 0.12 44.46 -6.03
CA LEU A 280 1.31 44.71 -6.86
C LEU A 280 1.95 43.42 -7.44
N ARG A 281 1.91 42.29 -6.72
CA ARG A 281 2.46 41.01 -7.22
C ARG A 281 1.58 40.40 -8.30
N ARG A 282 0.28 40.67 -8.29
CA ARG A 282 -0.71 40.22 -9.27
C ARG A 282 -0.57 40.95 -10.63
N LEU A 283 -0.01 42.17 -10.60
CA LEU A 283 0.19 43.00 -11.79
C LEU A 283 1.51 42.66 -12.54
N LEU A 284 2.48 42.07 -11.84
CA LEU A 284 3.82 41.79 -12.35
C LEU A 284 4.04 40.31 -12.75
N SER A 285 3.06 39.43 -12.53
CA SER A 285 3.17 38.03 -12.97
C SER A 285 2.78 37.93 -14.45
N PRO A 286 3.62 37.30 -15.30
CA PRO A 286 3.24 37.04 -16.69
C PRO A 286 1.97 36.19 -16.74
N LYS A 287 1.00 36.58 -17.60
CA LYS A 287 -0.20 35.79 -17.87
C LYS A 287 0.23 34.42 -18.42
N GLY A 288 0.23 33.41 -17.59
CA GLY A 288 0.53 32.04 -18.02
C GLY A 288 0.52 30.99 -16.92
N ASP A 289 0.71 31.40 -15.68
CA ASP A 289 0.81 30.42 -14.57
C ASP A 289 -0.34 30.59 -13.59
N VAL A 290 -1.55 30.17 -14.00
CA VAL A 290 -2.63 29.84 -13.07
C VAL A 290 -2.43 28.37 -12.68
N GLY A 291 -1.21 28.03 -12.31
CA GLY A 291 -0.88 26.79 -11.64
C GLY A 291 -1.54 26.82 -10.25
N ASP A 292 -2.20 25.75 -9.91
CA ASP A 292 -2.85 25.46 -8.64
C ASP A 292 -1.79 25.65 -7.52
N SER A 293 -1.69 26.88 -6.98
CA SER A 293 -0.71 27.27 -5.95
C SER A 293 -1.18 26.79 -4.56
N ARG A 294 -1.54 25.50 -4.46
CA ARG A 294 -1.66 24.84 -3.18
C ARG A 294 -0.24 24.58 -2.68
N GLN A 295 0.20 25.38 -1.73
CA GLN A 295 1.48 25.18 -1.08
C GLN A 295 1.51 23.78 -0.46
N SER A 296 2.44 22.95 -0.89
CA SER A 296 2.78 21.70 -0.21
C SER A 296 3.63 22.08 1.01
N VAL A 297 3.23 21.64 2.18
CA VAL A 297 3.96 21.84 3.44
C VAL A 297 4.62 20.52 3.81
N ALA A 298 5.90 20.55 4.12
CA ALA A 298 6.62 19.41 4.66
C ALA A 298 6.29 19.27 6.15
N VAL A 299 5.74 18.14 6.55
CA VAL A 299 5.37 17.84 7.93
C VAL A 299 6.30 16.79 8.49
N THR A 300 6.91 17.08 9.65
CA THR A 300 7.70 16.12 10.43
C THR A 300 7.06 15.97 11.80
N GLU A 301 6.64 14.75 12.16
CA GLU A 301 6.10 14.43 13.47
C GLU A 301 7.07 13.53 14.22
N ILE A 302 7.46 13.90 15.43
CA ILE A 302 8.35 13.14 16.31
C ILE A 302 7.54 12.70 17.53
N THR A 303 7.51 11.41 17.81
CA THR A 303 6.73 10.83 18.90
C THR A 303 7.59 9.94 19.77
N SER A 304 7.57 10.16 21.09
CA SER A 304 8.19 9.33 22.10
C SER A 304 7.16 8.65 23.01
N THR A 305 7.58 8.10 24.11
CA THR A 305 6.70 7.54 25.16
C THR A 305 5.98 8.62 25.97
N GLU A 306 6.52 9.85 26.01
CA GLU A 306 6.06 10.93 26.89
C GLU A 306 5.72 12.22 26.15
N HIS A 307 6.41 12.51 25.02
CA HIS A 307 6.28 13.75 24.29
C HIS A 307 6.05 13.50 22.81
N TRP A 308 5.39 14.46 22.16
CA TRP A 308 5.29 14.54 20.71
C TRP A 308 5.47 15.97 20.23
N GLN A 309 6.06 16.12 19.06
CA GLN A 309 6.21 17.41 18.39
C GLN A 309 5.85 17.26 16.91
N ARG A 310 5.27 18.31 16.35
CA ARG A 310 4.95 18.44 14.93
C ARG A 310 5.58 19.71 14.38
N TYR A 311 6.35 19.55 13.35
CA TYR A 311 6.98 20.62 12.60
C TYR A 311 6.31 20.76 11.23
N GLU A 312 6.14 22.02 10.78
CA GLU A 312 5.66 22.35 9.43
C GLU A 312 6.72 23.23 8.75
N ASP A 313 7.29 22.76 7.63
CA ASP A 313 8.41 23.40 6.92
C ASP A 313 9.63 23.70 7.84
N GLY A 314 9.88 22.85 8.84
CA GLY A 314 10.96 22.98 9.81
C GLY A 314 10.65 23.90 11.00
N GLU A 315 9.46 24.48 11.09
CA GLU A 315 9.04 25.29 12.23
C GLU A 315 8.14 24.48 13.16
N LEU A 316 8.33 24.60 14.49
CA LEU A 316 7.51 23.90 15.48
C LEU A 316 6.07 24.46 15.42
N ALA A 317 5.15 23.63 14.92
CA ALA A 317 3.74 23.98 14.76
C ALA A 317 2.89 23.59 15.98
N ALA A 318 3.18 22.43 16.58
CA ALA A 318 2.46 21.91 17.75
C ALA A 318 3.34 20.95 18.55
N GLU A 319 3.09 20.89 19.85
CA GLU A 319 3.73 19.94 20.75
C GLU A 319 2.77 19.52 21.87
N GLY A 320 3.04 18.42 22.53
CA GLY A 320 2.24 17.97 23.65
C GLY A 320 2.84 16.79 24.39
N ASP A 321 2.27 16.51 25.57
CA ASP A 321 2.71 15.44 26.42
C ASP A 321 1.81 14.22 26.25
N PHE A 322 2.41 13.06 26.07
CA PHE A 322 1.77 11.76 26.22
C PHE A 322 2.17 11.17 27.57
N ARG A 323 1.20 10.72 28.33
CA ARG A 323 1.48 9.96 29.57
C ARG A 323 1.18 8.47 29.40
N TRP A 324 1.44 7.95 28.20
CA TRP A 324 1.17 6.55 27.88
C TRP A 324 2.24 5.61 28.42
N GLY A 325 3.51 6.05 28.51
CA GLY A 325 4.67 5.23 28.85
C GLY A 325 4.97 4.14 27.80
N PHE A 326 4.50 4.33 26.57
CA PHE A 326 4.84 3.56 25.37
C PHE A 326 4.64 4.45 24.13
N VAL A 327 5.41 4.17 23.10
CA VAL A 327 5.19 4.80 21.79
C VAL A 327 3.90 4.22 21.19
N PRO A 328 2.90 5.05 20.82
CA PRO A 328 1.58 4.58 20.41
C PRO A 328 1.56 4.03 18.98
N VAL A 329 2.54 3.23 18.61
CA VAL A 329 2.71 2.64 17.28
C VAL A 329 2.88 1.14 17.38
N VAL A 330 2.15 0.43 16.55
CA VAL A 330 2.29 -1.03 16.38
C VAL A 330 2.85 -1.32 15.00
N HIS A 331 4.04 -1.89 14.98
CA HIS A 331 4.70 -2.32 13.77
C HIS A 331 4.19 -3.69 13.29
N ILE A 332 3.94 -3.82 11.98
CA ILE A 332 3.38 -5.02 11.36
C ILE A 332 4.17 -5.36 10.09
N GLN A 333 4.97 -6.41 10.15
CA GLN A 333 5.65 -6.93 8.96
C GLN A 333 4.67 -7.72 8.08
N ASN A 334 4.79 -7.59 6.78
CA ASN A 334 4.00 -8.39 5.83
C ASN A 334 4.37 -9.88 5.90
N ILE A 335 5.63 -10.19 5.65
CA ILE A 335 6.23 -11.50 5.88
C ILE A 335 7.48 -11.25 6.73
N ALA A 336 7.57 -11.94 7.85
CA ALA A 336 8.64 -11.73 8.81
C ALA A 336 10.03 -11.92 8.18
N GLN A 337 10.89 -10.94 8.38
CA GLN A 337 12.30 -10.96 7.99
C GLN A 337 13.16 -10.82 9.25
N PRO A 338 14.00 -11.83 9.57
CA PRO A 338 14.87 -11.75 10.76
C PRO A 338 15.86 -10.59 10.65
N TYR A 339 16.11 -9.93 11.77
CA TYR A 339 17.11 -8.86 11.96
C TYR A 339 16.81 -7.53 11.26
N TYR A 340 15.69 -7.40 10.57
CA TYR A 340 15.28 -6.17 9.91
C TYR A 340 13.97 -5.66 10.51
N TYR A 341 13.81 -4.35 10.53
CA TYR A 341 12.53 -3.72 10.84
C TYR A 341 11.54 -3.98 9.71
N GLU A 342 11.97 -3.81 8.48
CA GLU A 342 11.15 -4.06 7.31
C GLU A 342 10.91 -5.57 7.13
N GLY A 343 9.68 -5.91 6.78
CA GLY A 343 9.32 -7.23 6.30
C GLY A 343 9.54 -7.35 4.79
N GLN A 344 9.27 -8.53 4.24
CA GLN A 344 9.42 -8.79 2.83
C GLN A 344 8.23 -8.24 2.02
N SER A 345 8.51 -7.43 1.01
CA SER A 345 7.53 -6.97 0.00
C SER A 345 7.12 -8.13 -0.93
N ASP A 346 5.84 -8.19 -1.28
CA ASP A 346 5.34 -9.12 -2.31
C ASP A 346 5.57 -8.60 -3.74
N VAL A 347 5.87 -7.31 -3.90
CA VAL A 347 6.10 -6.66 -5.20
C VAL A 347 7.52 -6.85 -5.67
N GLU A 348 8.50 -6.64 -4.79
CA GLU A 348 9.92 -6.49 -5.14
C GLU A 348 10.47 -7.64 -5.98
N SER A 349 10.20 -8.88 -5.56
CA SER A 349 10.67 -10.09 -6.25
C SER A 349 9.97 -10.33 -7.59
N LEU A 350 8.83 -9.69 -7.84
CA LEU A 350 8.06 -9.84 -9.06
C LEU A 350 8.43 -8.79 -10.13
N ILE A 351 9.07 -7.69 -9.76
CA ILE A 351 9.41 -6.61 -10.69
C ILE A 351 10.16 -7.10 -11.93
N PRO A 352 11.26 -7.87 -11.84
CA PRO A 352 12.00 -8.31 -13.02
C PRO A 352 11.16 -9.22 -13.93
N LEU A 353 10.31 -10.06 -13.34
CA LEU A 353 9.43 -10.96 -14.10
C LEU A 353 8.30 -10.19 -14.79
N GLN A 354 7.78 -9.15 -14.13
CA GLN A 354 6.77 -8.26 -14.69
C GLN A 354 7.33 -7.48 -15.89
N ASP A 355 8.54 -6.97 -15.79
CA ASP A 355 9.21 -6.25 -16.87
C ASP A 355 9.43 -7.17 -18.08
N GLU A 356 9.90 -8.41 -17.86
CA GLU A 356 10.08 -9.39 -18.93
C GLU A 356 8.73 -9.76 -19.56
N LEU A 357 7.69 -10.01 -18.76
CA LEU A 357 6.34 -10.31 -19.26
C LEU A 357 5.83 -9.21 -20.17
N ASN A 358 5.85 -7.95 -19.71
CA ASN A 358 5.37 -6.80 -20.47
C ASN A 358 6.21 -6.54 -21.73
N THR A 359 7.52 -6.79 -21.65
CA THR A 359 8.43 -6.72 -22.80
C THR A 359 8.03 -7.73 -23.87
N ARG A 360 7.82 -9.00 -23.52
CA ARG A 360 7.45 -10.05 -24.48
C ARG A 360 6.05 -9.88 -25.04
N LEU A 361 5.11 -9.46 -24.21
CA LEU A 361 3.75 -9.12 -24.69
C LEU A 361 3.78 -7.99 -25.73
N SER A 362 4.59 -6.98 -25.50
CA SER A 362 4.75 -5.84 -26.42
C SER A 362 5.48 -6.24 -27.71
N ASP A 363 6.54 -7.05 -27.61
CA ASP A 363 7.25 -7.61 -28.77
C ASP A 363 6.30 -8.45 -29.62
N ARG A 364 5.53 -9.35 -28.98
CA ARG A 364 4.53 -10.19 -29.66
C ARG A 364 3.46 -9.35 -30.34
N ALA A 365 2.89 -8.36 -29.64
CA ALA A 365 1.89 -7.46 -30.22
C ALA A 365 2.42 -6.72 -31.45
N SER A 366 3.65 -6.19 -31.36
CA SER A 366 4.31 -5.52 -32.48
C SER A 366 4.54 -6.47 -33.65
N ARG A 367 4.99 -7.71 -33.39
CA ARG A 367 5.20 -8.72 -34.44
C ARG A 367 3.89 -9.12 -35.11
N ILE A 368 2.83 -9.40 -34.32
CA ILE A 368 1.51 -9.71 -34.86
C ILE A 368 1.01 -8.58 -35.77
N THR A 369 1.16 -7.33 -35.33
CA THR A 369 0.78 -6.17 -36.15
C THR A 369 1.54 -6.14 -37.47
N PHE A 370 2.87 -6.31 -37.45
CA PHE A 370 3.67 -6.32 -38.68
C PHE A 370 3.41 -7.53 -39.57
N GLN A 371 3.26 -8.71 -39.01
CA GLN A 371 3.03 -9.96 -39.75
C GLN A 371 1.59 -10.10 -40.25
N SER A 372 0.64 -9.40 -39.65
CA SER A 372 -0.76 -9.40 -40.11
C SER A 372 -0.94 -8.72 -41.48
N PHE A 373 0.00 -7.87 -41.87
CA PHE A 373 0.02 -7.28 -43.19
C PHE A 373 0.74 -8.22 -44.17
N LYS A 374 -0.02 -8.78 -45.10
CA LYS A 374 0.56 -9.50 -46.22
C LYS A 374 1.36 -8.54 -47.08
N MET A 375 2.58 -8.90 -47.37
CA MET A 375 3.41 -8.21 -48.36
C MET A 375 3.36 -8.98 -49.66
N TYR A 376 3.34 -8.25 -50.77
CA TYR A 376 3.27 -8.82 -52.09
C TYR A 376 4.54 -8.45 -52.87
N LEU A 377 5.23 -9.45 -53.38
CA LEU A 377 6.33 -9.25 -54.30
C LEU A 377 5.81 -9.43 -55.72
N GLY A 378 5.68 -8.32 -56.42
CA GLY A 378 5.36 -8.34 -57.86
C GLY A 378 6.63 -8.51 -58.70
N LYS A 379 6.71 -9.54 -59.52
CA LYS A 379 7.76 -9.72 -60.53
C LYS A 379 7.16 -9.46 -61.91
N GLY A 380 7.83 -8.62 -62.72
CA GLY A 380 7.39 -8.32 -64.05
C GLY A 380 6.09 -7.52 -64.16
N ILE A 381 5.74 -6.75 -63.09
CA ILE A 381 4.53 -5.95 -63.00
C ILE A 381 4.92 -4.47 -62.84
N GLU A 382 5.30 -3.83 -63.94
CA GLU A 382 5.61 -2.39 -63.91
C GLU A 382 4.34 -1.52 -63.86
N GLY A 383 4.37 -0.43 -63.10
CA GLY A 383 3.27 0.55 -62.99
C GLY A 383 2.11 0.17 -62.10
N PHE A 384 2.27 -0.84 -61.22
CA PHE A 384 1.25 -1.23 -60.23
C PHE A 384 1.49 -0.64 -58.85
N GLU A 385 2.66 -0.01 -58.64
CA GLU A 385 3.11 0.51 -57.34
C GLU A 385 2.15 1.55 -56.75
N ASP A 386 1.59 2.40 -57.63
CA ASP A 386 0.66 3.47 -57.25
C ASP A 386 -0.83 3.09 -57.36
N ARG A 387 -1.17 1.85 -57.68
CA ARG A 387 -2.56 1.43 -57.83
C ARG A 387 -3.18 1.03 -56.52
N PRO A 388 -4.32 1.65 -56.12
CA PRO A 388 -4.94 1.30 -54.85
C PRO A 388 -5.44 -0.15 -54.84
N ILE A 389 -5.05 -0.88 -53.82
CA ILE A 389 -5.57 -2.22 -53.51
C ILE A 389 -6.95 -2.05 -52.89
N SER A 390 -8.00 -2.57 -53.55
CA SER A 390 -9.35 -2.58 -53.01
C SER A 390 -10.10 -3.86 -53.42
N PRO A 391 -11.00 -4.37 -52.59
CA PRO A 391 -11.81 -5.53 -52.93
C PRO A 391 -12.60 -5.31 -54.21
N GLY A 392 -12.62 -6.31 -55.10
CA GLY A 392 -13.37 -6.28 -56.33
C GLY A 392 -12.67 -5.60 -57.54
N ARG A 393 -11.42 -5.19 -57.39
CA ARG A 393 -10.63 -4.72 -58.53
C ARG A 393 -9.82 -5.86 -59.14
N MET A 394 -9.85 -6.00 -60.44
CA MET A 394 -9.04 -6.93 -61.23
C MET A 394 -7.84 -6.16 -61.82
N TRP A 395 -6.63 -6.69 -61.58
CA TRP A 395 -5.41 -6.20 -62.19
C TRP A 395 -5.12 -7.05 -63.41
N HIS A 396 -4.75 -6.43 -64.52
CA HIS A 396 -4.43 -7.09 -65.76
C HIS A 396 -3.03 -6.63 -66.23
N THR A 397 -2.22 -7.60 -66.68
CA THR A 397 -0.91 -7.35 -67.30
C THR A 397 -0.77 -8.26 -68.51
N ASP A 398 -0.13 -7.77 -69.54
CA ASP A 398 0.15 -8.52 -70.78
C ASP A 398 1.46 -9.32 -70.68
N ASN A 399 2.20 -9.22 -69.57
CA ASN A 399 3.43 -9.96 -69.36
C ASN A 399 3.14 -11.40 -68.90
N PRO A 400 3.47 -12.43 -69.71
CA PRO A 400 3.21 -13.83 -69.36
C PRO A 400 4.04 -14.34 -68.18
N ASP A 401 5.16 -13.70 -67.86
CA ASP A 401 6.05 -14.05 -66.73
C ASP A 401 5.74 -13.30 -65.45
N ALA A 402 4.68 -12.52 -65.44
CA ALA A 402 4.27 -11.77 -64.27
C ALA A 402 3.78 -12.69 -63.15
N THR A 403 4.36 -12.56 -61.99
CA THR A 403 3.93 -13.30 -60.80
C THR A 403 3.75 -12.35 -59.60
N ILE A 404 2.79 -12.66 -58.76
CA ILE A 404 2.62 -12.04 -57.44
C ILE A 404 2.84 -13.14 -56.40
N GLU A 405 3.88 -12.99 -55.65
CA GLU A 405 4.18 -13.89 -54.54
C GLU A 405 3.72 -13.20 -53.25
N GLU A 406 2.90 -13.88 -52.47
CA GLU A 406 2.55 -13.44 -51.11
C GLU A 406 3.62 -13.90 -50.14
N PHE A 407 4.07 -13.03 -49.24
CA PHE A 407 4.88 -13.42 -48.10
C PHE A 407 4.43 -12.65 -46.85
N GLY A 408 4.56 -13.28 -45.69
CA GLY A 408 3.96 -12.80 -44.45
C GLY A 408 2.57 -13.43 -44.21
N GLY A 409 1.86 -12.94 -43.22
CA GLY A 409 0.51 -13.43 -42.89
C GLY A 409 0.51 -14.61 -41.91
N ASP A 410 1.65 -15.20 -41.60
CA ASP A 410 1.76 -16.19 -40.49
C ASP A 410 2.25 -15.48 -39.23
N ALA A 411 1.30 -15.19 -38.35
CA ALA A 411 1.53 -14.52 -37.07
C ALA A 411 1.77 -15.52 -35.92
N ALA A 412 1.94 -16.82 -36.22
CA ALA A 412 2.18 -17.83 -35.20
C ALA A 412 3.55 -17.64 -34.53
N THR A 413 3.56 -17.54 -33.21
CA THR A 413 4.78 -17.32 -32.40
C THR A 413 4.90 -18.36 -31.27
N PRO A 414 5.00 -19.67 -31.58
CA PRO A 414 4.92 -20.73 -30.56
C PRO A 414 6.06 -20.66 -29.52
N SER A 415 7.24 -20.20 -29.91
CA SER A 415 8.37 -20.04 -28.97
C SER A 415 8.16 -18.87 -28.00
N GLU A 416 7.55 -17.78 -28.46
CA GLU A 416 7.19 -16.64 -27.59
C GLU A 416 6.06 -17.01 -26.63
N ASP A 417 5.06 -17.75 -27.11
CA ASP A 417 3.96 -18.23 -26.26
C ASP A 417 4.47 -19.17 -25.17
N ALA A 418 5.41 -20.06 -25.50
CA ALA A 418 6.07 -20.91 -24.52
C ALA A 418 6.83 -20.09 -23.47
N HIS A 419 7.65 -19.12 -23.90
CA HIS A 419 8.41 -18.27 -22.99
C HIS A 419 7.51 -17.40 -22.10
N ILE A 420 6.47 -16.78 -22.65
CA ILE A 420 5.47 -16.02 -21.86
C ILE A 420 4.81 -16.93 -20.81
N SER A 421 4.52 -18.20 -21.17
CA SER A 421 3.96 -19.16 -20.21
C SER A 421 4.96 -19.48 -19.10
N GLU A 422 6.25 -19.66 -19.42
CA GLU A 422 7.31 -19.91 -18.44
C GLU A 422 7.50 -18.72 -17.47
N VAL A 423 7.45 -17.49 -17.98
CA VAL A 423 7.53 -16.27 -17.14
C VAL A 423 6.35 -16.21 -16.17
N ARG A 424 5.12 -16.47 -16.66
CA ARG A 424 3.93 -16.53 -15.79
C ARG A 424 4.01 -17.62 -14.73
N GLU A 425 4.52 -18.80 -15.10
CA GLU A 425 4.76 -19.89 -14.13
C GLU A 425 5.83 -19.53 -13.10
N ALA A 426 6.86 -18.77 -13.49
CA ALA A 426 7.84 -18.23 -12.56
C ALA A 426 7.20 -17.22 -11.59
N MET A 427 6.33 -16.33 -12.09
CA MET A 427 5.56 -15.41 -11.24
C MET A 427 4.64 -16.17 -10.28
N ASP A 428 3.98 -17.26 -10.72
CA ASP A 428 3.17 -18.12 -9.86
C ASP A 428 3.98 -18.74 -8.72
N LYS A 429 5.17 -19.24 -9.01
CA LYS A 429 6.08 -19.84 -8.02
C LYS A 429 6.57 -18.81 -7.01
N VAL A 430 7.02 -17.65 -7.49
CA VAL A 430 7.58 -16.59 -6.63
C VAL A 430 6.50 -15.97 -5.74
N SER A 431 5.32 -15.69 -6.30
CA SER A 431 4.21 -15.10 -5.54
C SER A 431 3.49 -16.09 -4.64
N GLY A 432 3.51 -17.39 -4.98
CA GLY A 432 2.64 -18.41 -4.38
C GLY A 432 1.17 -18.28 -4.79
N VAL A 433 0.84 -17.41 -5.75
CA VAL A 433 -0.52 -17.14 -6.22
C VAL A 433 -0.68 -17.70 -7.62
N THR A 434 -1.61 -18.63 -7.79
CA THR A 434 -1.88 -19.27 -9.08
C THR A 434 -3.17 -18.74 -9.73
N PRO A 435 -3.32 -18.80 -11.06
CA PRO A 435 -4.52 -18.33 -11.77
C PRO A 435 -5.83 -18.97 -11.30
N VAL A 436 -5.77 -20.14 -10.66
CA VAL A 436 -6.95 -20.81 -10.08
C VAL A 436 -7.64 -19.94 -9.02
N VAL A 437 -6.89 -19.11 -8.29
CA VAL A 437 -7.43 -18.16 -7.31
C VAL A 437 -8.36 -17.14 -7.99
N ALA A 438 -8.02 -16.71 -9.20
CA ALA A 438 -8.84 -15.81 -10.02
C ALA A 438 -9.97 -16.52 -10.77
N GLY A 439 -10.23 -17.81 -10.50
CA GLY A 439 -11.25 -18.59 -11.19
C GLY A 439 -10.85 -19.06 -12.60
N VAL A 440 -9.60 -18.84 -13.01
CA VAL A 440 -9.10 -19.28 -14.32
C VAL A 440 -8.69 -20.74 -14.23
N LEU A 441 -9.56 -21.62 -14.69
CA LEU A 441 -9.27 -23.05 -14.82
C LEU A 441 -8.66 -23.31 -16.19
N LYS A 442 -7.37 -23.59 -16.26
CA LYS A 442 -6.75 -24.14 -17.48
C LYS A 442 -7.32 -25.55 -17.70
N ASN A 443 -7.75 -25.88 -18.91
CA ASN A 443 -8.42 -27.14 -19.32
C ASN A 443 -7.68 -28.44 -18.96
N LYS A 444 -6.45 -28.35 -18.43
CA LYS A 444 -5.63 -29.51 -18.01
C LYS A 444 -5.83 -29.93 -16.55
N ILE A 445 -6.57 -29.17 -15.75
CA ILE A 445 -6.85 -29.54 -14.37
C ILE A 445 -8.14 -30.37 -14.39
N GLY A 446 -7.98 -31.68 -14.58
CA GLY A 446 -9.09 -32.62 -14.51
C GLY A 446 -9.88 -32.44 -13.20
N ASN A 447 -11.18 -32.60 -13.26
CA ASN A 447 -12.18 -32.57 -12.18
C ASN A 447 -11.67 -32.10 -10.79
N LEU A 448 -11.45 -30.79 -10.62
CA LEU A 448 -11.26 -30.15 -9.31
C LEU A 448 -12.57 -30.13 -8.49
N THR A 449 -13.35 -31.20 -8.57
CA THR A 449 -14.63 -31.31 -7.87
C THR A 449 -14.49 -31.67 -6.40
N SER A 450 -13.28 -32.10 -5.97
CA SER A 450 -13.07 -32.42 -4.56
C SER A 450 -12.40 -31.27 -3.81
N ALA A 451 -12.85 -31.01 -2.59
CA ALA A 451 -12.25 -30.02 -1.68
C ALA A 451 -10.74 -30.30 -1.43
N VAL A 452 -10.33 -31.57 -1.46
CA VAL A 452 -8.95 -31.99 -1.30
C VAL A 452 -8.09 -31.56 -2.49
N ALA A 453 -8.57 -31.76 -3.72
CA ALA A 453 -7.86 -31.35 -4.92
C ALA A 453 -7.70 -29.82 -4.98
N LEU A 454 -8.72 -29.07 -4.60
CA LEU A 454 -8.67 -27.61 -4.51
C LEU A 454 -7.63 -27.15 -3.46
N ARG A 455 -7.61 -27.77 -2.28
CA ARG A 455 -6.62 -27.47 -1.23
C ARG A 455 -5.18 -27.76 -1.70
N LEU A 456 -4.94 -28.85 -2.39
CA LEU A 456 -3.63 -29.18 -2.93
C LEU A 456 -3.17 -28.15 -3.98
N THR A 457 -4.08 -27.74 -4.87
CA THR A 457 -3.78 -26.73 -5.89
C THR A 457 -3.47 -25.36 -5.28
N LEU A 458 -4.13 -25.02 -4.18
CA LEU A 458 -3.97 -23.74 -3.48
C LEU A 458 -2.95 -23.81 -2.32
N MET A 459 -2.20 -24.91 -2.16
CA MET A 459 -1.34 -25.13 -1.00
C MET A 459 -0.30 -24.01 -0.82
N GLY A 460 0.31 -23.53 -1.91
CA GLY A 460 1.27 -22.41 -1.87
C GLY A 460 0.63 -21.14 -1.32
N MET A 461 -0.57 -20.81 -1.82
CA MET A 461 -1.33 -19.64 -1.39
C MET A 461 -1.78 -19.76 0.07
N LEU A 462 -2.27 -20.92 0.48
CA LEU A 462 -2.68 -21.18 1.87
C LEU A 462 -1.50 -21.07 2.83
N SER A 463 -0.34 -21.67 2.49
CA SER A 463 0.86 -21.58 3.30
C SER A 463 1.34 -20.13 3.46
N LYS A 464 1.33 -19.34 2.38
CA LYS A 464 1.66 -17.91 2.43
C LYS A 464 0.66 -17.13 3.29
N THR A 465 -0.64 -17.44 3.16
CA THR A 465 -1.70 -16.83 3.96
C THR A 465 -1.50 -17.11 5.46
N GLU A 466 -1.16 -18.34 5.84
CA GLU A 466 -0.90 -18.68 7.25
C GLU A 466 0.31 -17.91 7.82
N ARG A 467 1.37 -17.75 7.03
CA ARG A 467 2.53 -16.92 7.45
C ARG A 467 2.11 -15.46 7.69
N LYS A 468 1.29 -14.91 6.79
CA LYS A 468 0.74 -13.55 6.94
C LYS A 468 -0.22 -13.45 8.14
N ARG A 469 -1.07 -14.46 8.36
CA ARG A 469 -1.97 -14.50 9.53
C ARG A 469 -1.21 -14.42 10.84
N PHE A 470 -0.01 -15.00 10.90
CA PHE A 470 0.83 -14.89 12.08
C PHE A 470 1.28 -13.43 12.29
N THR A 471 1.87 -12.78 11.30
CA THR A 471 2.38 -11.40 11.44
C THR A 471 1.28 -10.38 11.65
N TYR A 472 0.25 -10.39 10.82
CA TYR A 472 -0.90 -9.49 10.97
C TYR A 472 -1.72 -9.79 12.23
N GLY A 473 -1.84 -11.06 12.62
CA GLY A 473 -2.49 -11.46 13.86
C GLY A 473 -1.78 -10.89 15.10
N GLU A 474 -0.46 -10.99 15.16
CA GLU A 474 0.31 -10.37 16.25
C GLU A 474 0.19 -8.84 16.23
N GLY A 475 0.17 -8.21 15.05
CA GLY A 475 -0.11 -6.78 14.91
C GLY A 475 -1.48 -6.39 15.49
N LEU A 476 -2.54 -7.10 15.11
CA LEU A 476 -3.89 -6.85 15.63
C LEU A 476 -4.00 -7.09 17.14
N LYS A 477 -3.30 -8.09 17.68
CA LYS A 477 -3.17 -8.29 19.14
C LYS A 477 -2.45 -7.10 19.77
N GLY A 478 -1.39 -6.60 19.15
CA GLY A 478 -0.64 -5.43 19.61
C GLY A 478 -1.52 -4.18 19.67
N ILE A 479 -2.27 -3.89 18.62
CA ILE A 479 -3.24 -2.78 18.58
C ILE A 479 -4.27 -2.93 19.69
N SER A 480 -4.85 -4.12 19.84
CA SER A 480 -5.87 -4.39 20.87
C SER A 480 -5.32 -4.19 22.29
N ARG A 481 -4.12 -4.71 22.57
CA ARG A 481 -3.44 -4.50 23.87
C ARG A 481 -3.17 -3.03 24.15
N MET A 482 -2.69 -2.31 23.14
CA MET A 482 -2.36 -0.89 23.24
C MET A 482 -3.60 -0.04 23.52
N VAL A 483 -4.70 -0.26 22.80
CA VAL A 483 -5.97 0.42 23.04
C VAL A 483 -6.51 0.15 24.43
N LEU A 484 -6.52 -1.10 24.89
CA LEU A 484 -6.97 -1.45 26.25
C LEU A 484 -6.08 -0.83 27.33
N ALA A 485 -4.76 -0.75 27.11
CA ALA A 485 -3.83 -0.07 27.99
C ALA A 485 -4.08 1.44 28.04
N MET A 486 -4.43 2.03 26.90
CA MET A 486 -4.77 3.44 26.77
C MET A 486 -6.05 3.77 27.54
N LEU A 487 -7.11 2.98 27.40
CA LEU A 487 -8.38 3.14 28.13
C LEU A 487 -8.21 2.94 29.65
N ASP A 488 -7.35 2.04 30.07
CA ASP A 488 -7.04 1.81 31.49
C ASP A 488 -6.31 3.02 32.10
N ARG A 489 -5.29 3.55 31.43
CA ARG A 489 -4.55 4.73 31.88
C ARG A 489 -5.39 6.00 31.87
N ALA A 490 -6.33 6.11 30.94
CA ALA A 490 -7.31 7.18 30.94
C ALA A 490 -8.37 7.06 32.04
N GLY A 491 -8.35 5.98 32.84
CA GLY A 491 -9.36 5.75 33.87
C GLY A 491 -10.77 5.45 33.33
N ILE A 492 -10.88 5.09 32.05
CA ILE A 492 -12.14 4.83 31.35
C ILE A 492 -12.58 3.39 31.54
N PHE A 493 -11.67 2.43 31.33
CA PHE A 493 -11.96 1.01 31.49
C PHE A 493 -10.78 0.28 32.13
N LYS A 494 -11.00 -0.24 33.33
CA LYS A 494 -9.95 -0.95 34.10
C LYS A 494 -9.66 -2.30 33.50
N SER A 495 -8.42 -2.52 33.06
CA SER A 495 -7.94 -3.81 32.53
C SER A 495 -6.54 -4.12 33.03
N GLU A 496 -6.33 -5.36 33.47
CA GLU A 496 -5.02 -5.87 33.85
C GLU A 496 -4.31 -6.48 32.63
N PRO A 497 -2.98 -6.68 32.65
CA PRO A 497 -2.27 -7.32 31.54
C PRO A 497 -2.87 -8.66 31.10
N ALA A 498 -3.35 -9.48 32.06
CA ALA A 498 -4.02 -10.75 31.77
C ALA A 498 -5.36 -10.59 31.02
N ASP A 499 -6.06 -9.48 31.21
CA ASP A 499 -7.30 -9.18 30.51
C ASP A 499 -7.07 -8.75 29.05
N ARG A 500 -5.85 -8.29 28.74
CA ARG A 500 -5.45 -7.78 27.41
C ARG A 500 -4.91 -8.89 26.49
N GLU A 501 -4.98 -10.13 26.93
CA GLU A 501 -4.65 -11.29 26.11
C GLU A 501 -5.80 -11.57 25.13
N ILE A 502 -5.54 -11.34 23.84
CA ILE A 502 -6.54 -11.45 22.76
C ILE A 502 -6.05 -12.47 21.74
N ASP A 503 -6.92 -13.38 21.33
CA ASP A 503 -6.69 -14.23 20.17
C ASP A 503 -7.45 -13.68 18.95
N ILE A 504 -6.83 -13.80 17.79
CA ILE A 504 -7.40 -13.40 16.51
C ILE A 504 -7.81 -14.65 15.75
N ILE A 505 -9.09 -14.74 15.42
CA ILE A 505 -9.63 -15.86 14.65
C ILE A 505 -9.90 -15.39 13.22
N PHE A 506 -9.17 -15.94 12.27
CA PHE A 506 -9.37 -15.73 10.86
C PHE A 506 -10.34 -16.78 10.30
N ALA A 507 -11.31 -16.34 9.52
CA ALA A 507 -12.19 -17.26 8.80
C ALA A 507 -11.44 -18.04 7.71
N SER A 508 -11.91 -19.23 7.36
CA SER A 508 -11.35 -20.00 6.25
C SER A 508 -11.55 -19.26 4.93
N PRO A 509 -10.50 -19.05 4.10
CA PRO A 509 -10.64 -18.41 2.80
C PRO A 509 -11.37 -19.32 1.79
N LEU A 510 -11.31 -20.62 1.97
CA LEU A 510 -11.94 -21.58 1.06
C LEU A 510 -13.44 -21.67 1.29
N PRO A 511 -14.21 -21.99 0.23
CA PRO A 511 -15.60 -22.38 0.38
C PRO A 511 -15.69 -23.61 1.29
N GLU A 512 -16.56 -23.55 2.28
CA GLU A 512 -16.77 -24.64 3.20
C GLU A 512 -17.99 -25.47 2.75
N ASN A 513 -17.84 -26.77 2.76
CA ASN A 513 -18.95 -27.66 2.52
C ASN A 513 -19.81 -27.73 3.79
N THR A 514 -20.94 -27.03 3.79
CA THR A 514 -21.87 -26.99 4.93
C THR A 514 -22.30 -28.37 5.39
N LEU A 515 -22.44 -29.31 4.46
CA LEU A 515 -22.83 -30.71 4.80
C LEU A 515 -21.68 -31.44 5.54
N GLU A 516 -20.44 -31.22 5.15
CA GLU A 516 -19.28 -31.81 5.85
C GLU A 516 -19.15 -31.22 7.25
N LYS A 517 -19.32 -29.89 7.40
CA LYS A 517 -19.34 -29.24 8.72
C LYS A 517 -20.43 -29.77 9.64
N LEU A 518 -21.64 -29.95 9.10
CA LEU A 518 -22.74 -30.51 9.88
C LEU A 518 -22.46 -31.95 10.30
N LYS A 519 -21.88 -32.78 9.43
CA LYS A 519 -21.45 -34.15 9.77
C LYS A 519 -20.34 -34.14 10.82
N GLU A 520 -19.35 -33.25 10.69
CA GLU A 520 -18.29 -33.10 11.69
C GLU A 520 -18.86 -32.67 13.05
N ALA A 521 -19.79 -31.74 13.06
CA ALA A 521 -20.48 -31.28 14.25
C ALA A 521 -21.30 -32.40 14.90
N GLN A 522 -21.97 -33.25 14.10
CA GLN A 522 -22.67 -34.41 14.59
C GLN A 522 -21.72 -35.41 15.24
N ILE A 523 -20.59 -35.72 14.59
CA ILE A 523 -19.55 -36.61 15.13
C ILE A 523 -18.98 -36.06 16.44
N LYS A 524 -18.66 -34.76 16.49
CA LYS A 524 -18.16 -34.09 17.70
C LYS A 524 -19.16 -34.22 18.86
N LYS A 525 -20.45 -34.03 18.58
CA LYS A 525 -21.52 -34.21 19.56
C LYS A 525 -21.60 -35.67 20.06
N GLU A 526 -21.48 -36.66 19.16
CA GLU A 526 -21.47 -38.08 19.49
C GLU A 526 -20.23 -38.46 20.34
N LEU A 527 -19.10 -37.78 20.13
CA LEU A 527 -17.86 -37.93 20.94
C LEU A 527 -17.92 -37.22 22.29
N GLY A 528 -19.02 -36.53 22.62
CA GLY A 528 -19.22 -35.90 23.92
C GLY A 528 -18.74 -34.46 24.02
N VAL A 529 -18.42 -33.79 22.91
CA VAL A 529 -18.12 -32.36 22.92
C VAL A 529 -19.36 -31.56 23.30
N PRO A 530 -19.28 -30.59 24.23
CA PRO A 530 -20.42 -29.80 24.65
C PRO A 530 -21.13 -29.11 23.48
N ALA A 531 -22.46 -29.18 23.44
CA ALA A 531 -23.26 -28.64 22.35
C ALA A 531 -23.02 -27.14 22.12
N GLU A 532 -22.77 -26.37 23.19
CA GLU A 532 -22.46 -24.95 23.09
C GLU A 532 -21.13 -24.69 22.34
N GLN A 533 -20.13 -25.53 22.54
CA GLN A 533 -18.87 -25.44 21.83
C GLN A 533 -19.04 -25.76 20.36
N VAL A 534 -19.80 -26.80 20.03
CA VAL A 534 -20.10 -27.20 18.66
C VAL A 534 -20.90 -26.12 17.92
N LEU A 535 -21.87 -25.50 18.59
CA LEU A 535 -22.64 -24.39 18.02
C LEU A 535 -21.79 -23.15 17.76
N ARG A 536 -20.88 -22.81 18.68
CA ARG A 536 -19.91 -21.72 18.46
C ARG A 536 -18.98 -21.98 17.27
N GLU A 537 -18.50 -23.20 17.12
CA GLU A 537 -17.65 -23.59 15.99
C GLU A 537 -18.43 -23.56 14.66
N LEU A 538 -19.72 -23.76 14.68
CA LEU A 538 -20.62 -23.59 13.52
C LEU A 538 -20.99 -22.13 13.25
N GLY A 539 -20.62 -21.18 14.13
CA GLY A 539 -20.91 -19.75 13.98
C GLY A 539 -22.28 -19.32 14.49
N TYR A 540 -22.96 -20.15 15.29
CA TYR A 540 -24.22 -19.76 15.94
C TYR A 540 -23.92 -19.07 17.29
N GLU A 541 -24.48 -17.88 17.50
CA GLU A 541 -24.49 -17.23 18.82
C GLU A 541 -25.45 -17.99 19.73
N THR A 542 -24.91 -18.60 20.79
CA THR A 542 -25.76 -19.19 21.83
C THR A 542 -26.16 -18.07 22.79
N GLU A 543 -27.40 -17.59 22.72
CA GLU A 543 -27.98 -16.81 23.79
C GLU A 543 -27.94 -17.62 25.08
N LYS A 544 -27.26 -17.10 26.11
CA LYS A 544 -27.34 -17.66 27.44
C LYS A 544 -28.78 -17.56 27.89
N GLN A 545 -29.49 -18.69 27.98
CA GLN A 545 -30.64 -18.75 28.84
C GLN A 545 -30.17 -18.37 30.26
N GLU A 546 -30.53 -17.17 30.70
CA GLU A 546 -30.54 -16.83 32.11
C GLU A 546 -31.53 -17.81 32.79
N SER A 547 -30.99 -18.87 33.35
CA SER A 547 -31.74 -19.68 34.33
C SER A 547 -31.88 -18.84 35.59
N ALA A 548 -33.10 -18.58 35.93
CA ALA A 548 -33.63 -17.84 37.06
C ALA A 548 -33.03 -18.22 38.42
#